data_b3aad7cc53b76c6ed903f61deb713622
#
_entry.id   b3aad7cc53b76c6ed903f61deb713622
#
_cell.length_a   1.000
_cell.length_b   1.000
_cell.length_c   1.000
_cell.angle_alpha   90.00
_cell.angle_beta   90.00
_cell.angle_gamma   90.00
#
_symmetry.space_group_name_H-M   'P 1'
#
loop_
_entity.id
_entity.type
_entity.pdbx_description
1 polymer ?
#
loop_
_entity_poly.entity_id
_entity_poly.type
_entity_poly.pdbx_seq_one_letter_code
_entity_poly.pdbx_strand_id
1 'polypeptide(L)'
;MKKFLLWTGGLVALLAVGYAVGPDVPDAELDPTLPTVTQNLTQLEAEINRSEAAIPDLKPDNEARIVWADTAKKQKTPYSIVYIHGFGASWAEGDPVHKNLAQRYGANLYLARMHDAGISDPDAFDDLTPENFVAGAKRALAIGKTLGDSVIVIGTSAGGLLTVYLATTHPEIKGIVLYSPCMAVYNSTLKLATKPWGRQILNRAVGEHRVSDYESERSNYWLKSYSTNGLMTLQQTMDAVSQPEIYKKIKMPVFLGYYYKNDNEQDKVVSVAAMKEMFPLLGTPDSLKVERAFPESGNHVIASHFTSQDWQGVQYATEQFFDKVLKMNPVATLQ
;
A
#
# COMPACT_ATOMS: atom_id res chain seq x y z
N MET A 1 42.16 35.70 -8.83
CA MET A 1 40.74 35.70 -8.51
C MET A 1 39.84 35.65 -9.77
N LYS A 2 39.85 36.58 -10.72
CA LYS A 2 38.95 36.61 -11.89
C LYS A 2 38.99 35.31 -12.74
N LYS A 3 40.18 34.75 -13.02
CA LYS A 3 40.31 33.49 -13.79
C LYS A 3 39.72 32.29 -13.02
N PHE A 4 39.91 32.19 -11.72
CA PHE A 4 39.33 31.13 -10.88
C PHE A 4 37.80 31.19 -10.88
N LEU A 5 37.20 32.39 -10.75
CA LEU A 5 35.74 32.59 -10.85
C LEU A 5 35.15 32.20 -12.22
N LEU A 6 35.91 32.49 -13.32
CA LEU A 6 35.48 32.08 -14.65
C LEU A 6 35.50 30.56 -14.86
N TRP A 7 36.52 29.87 -14.32
CA TRP A 7 36.63 28.41 -14.40
C TRP A 7 35.56 27.73 -13.54
N THR A 8 35.28 28.21 -12.31
CA THR A 8 34.22 27.69 -11.47
C THR A 8 32.85 27.95 -12.06
N GLY A 9 32.60 29.14 -12.63
CA GLY A 9 31.35 29.44 -13.34
C GLY A 9 31.11 28.54 -14.55
N GLY A 10 32.17 28.31 -15.34
CA GLY A 10 32.12 27.39 -16.50
C GLY A 10 31.83 25.93 -16.09
N LEU A 11 32.44 25.46 -14.99
CA LEU A 11 32.20 24.10 -14.49
C LEU A 11 30.78 23.95 -13.98
N VAL A 12 30.26 24.93 -13.23
CA VAL A 12 28.88 24.93 -12.72
C VAL A 12 27.87 24.92 -13.88
N ALA A 13 28.12 25.74 -14.91
CA ALA A 13 27.27 25.76 -16.11
C ALA A 13 27.29 24.41 -16.85
N LEU A 14 28.47 23.80 -17.01
CA LEU A 14 28.60 22.47 -17.60
C LEU A 14 27.87 21.39 -16.82
N LEU A 15 27.96 21.41 -15.48
CA LEU A 15 27.24 20.48 -14.61
C LEU A 15 25.72 20.71 -14.68
N ALA A 16 25.28 21.97 -14.73
CA ALA A 16 23.86 22.30 -14.87
C ALA A 16 23.28 21.83 -16.22
N VAL A 17 24.04 22.04 -17.31
CA VAL A 17 23.66 21.51 -18.63
C VAL A 17 23.69 19.98 -18.63
N GLY A 18 24.73 19.35 -18.10
CA GLY A 18 24.80 17.90 -17.95
C GLY A 18 23.63 17.31 -17.17
N TYR A 19 23.21 17.98 -16.10
CA TYR A 19 22.02 17.60 -15.35
C TYR A 19 20.73 17.75 -16.17
N ALA A 20 20.56 18.88 -16.85
CA ALA A 20 19.35 19.21 -17.61
C ALA A 20 19.13 18.32 -18.87
N VAL A 21 20.22 17.76 -19.44
CA VAL A 21 20.13 16.82 -20.58
C VAL A 21 20.09 15.35 -20.13
N GLY A 22 20.00 15.10 -18.84
CA GLY A 22 19.87 13.74 -18.30
C GLY A 22 18.60 13.05 -18.77
N PRO A 23 18.59 11.70 -18.78
CA PRO A 23 17.38 10.94 -19.04
C PRO A 23 16.29 11.36 -18.07
N ASP A 24 15.14 11.76 -18.61
CA ASP A 24 13.96 12.12 -17.82
C ASP A 24 13.16 10.87 -17.46
N VAL A 25 12.52 10.88 -16.30
CA VAL A 25 11.60 9.83 -15.87
C VAL A 25 10.20 10.38 -16.05
N PRO A 26 9.38 9.81 -16.96
CA PRO A 26 8.04 10.33 -17.23
C PRO A 26 7.17 10.26 -15.99
N ASP A 27 6.26 11.23 -15.87
CA ASP A 27 5.20 11.19 -14.86
C ASP A 27 4.29 9.99 -15.12
N ALA A 28 3.79 9.37 -14.04
CA ALA A 28 2.88 8.25 -14.15
C ALA A 28 1.47 8.71 -14.53
N GLU A 29 0.93 8.17 -15.62
CA GLU A 29 -0.46 8.36 -16.05
C GLU A 29 -1.29 7.16 -15.59
N LEU A 30 -2.06 7.32 -14.51
CA LEU A 30 -2.78 6.22 -13.86
C LEU A 30 -4.25 6.18 -14.33
N ASP A 31 -4.58 5.20 -15.17
CA ASP A 31 -5.97 4.95 -15.62
C ASP A 31 -6.83 4.41 -14.46
N PRO A 32 -7.96 5.07 -14.08
CA PRO A 32 -8.82 4.64 -12.98
C PRO A 32 -9.75 3.47 -13.32
N THR A 33 -9.84 3.06 -14.58
CA THR A 33 -10.81 2.04 -15.03
C THR A 33 -10.56 0.71 -14.33
N LEU A 34 -11.59 0.18 -13.66
CA LEU A 34 -11.53 -1.14 -13.04
C LEU A 34 -11.59 -2.25 -14.10
N PRO A 35 -10.83 -3.33 -13.94
CA PRO A 35 -10.96 -4.48 -14.82
C PRO A 35 -12.31 -5.19 -14.58
N THR A 36 -12.83 -5.80 -15.64
CA THR A 36 -14.00 -6.68 -15.53
C THR A 36 -13.61 -7.98 -14.82
N VAL A 37 -14.41 -8.38 -13.85
CA VAL A 37 -14.30 -9.67 -13.16
C VAL A 37 -15.63 -10.41 -13.25
N THR A 38 -15.59 -11.74 -13.21
CA THR A 38 -16.82 -12.53 -13.22
C THR A 38 -17.66 -12.26 -11.98
N GLN A 39 -18.97 -12.18 -12.16
CA GLN A 39 -19.93 -11.98 -11.06
C GLN A 39 -20.36 -13.31 -10.41
N ASN A 40 -20.02 -14.44 -11.01
CA ASN A 40 -20.25 -15.75 -10.41
C ASN A 40 -19.14 -16.04 -9.38
N LEU A 41 -19.50 -16.11 -8.11
CA LEU A 41 -18.55 -16.23 -7.00
C LEU A 41 -17.73 -17.51 -7.03
N THR A 42 -18.32 -18.64 -7.44
CA THR A 42 -17.61 -19.93 -7.59
C THR A 42 -16.59 -19.86 -8.73
N GLN A 43 -16.99 -19.25 -9.85
CA GLN A 43 -16.09 -19.04 -10.97
C GLN A 43 -14.98 -18.04 -10.62
N LEU A 44 -15.30 -16.96 -9.89
CA LEU A 44 -14.33 -15.96 -9.44
C LEU A 44 -13.24 -16.60 -8.58
N GLU A 45 -13.62 -17.42 -7.58
CA GLU A 45 -12.66 -18.14 -6.75
C GLU A 45 -11.78 -19.09 -7.57
N ALA A 46 -12.39 -19.83 -8.52
CA ALA A 46 -11.64 -20.73 -9.40
C ALA A 46 -10.67 -19.98 -10.33
N GLU A 47 -11.05 -18.79 -10.82
CA GLU A 47 -10.18 -17.93 -11.63
C GLU A 47 -9.01 -17.38 -10.81
N ILE A 48 -9.26 -16.92 -9.57
CA ILE A 48 -8.21 -16.46 -8.64
C ILE A 48 -7.24 -17.62 -8.38
N ASN A 49 -7.72 -18.77 -7.94
CA ASN A 49 -6.88 -19.92 -7.62
C ASN A 49 -6.04 -20.37 -8.82
N ARG A 50 -6.62 -20.37 -10.01
CA ARG A 50 -5.90 -20.73 -11.25
C ARG A 50 -4.83 -19.70 -11.59
N SER A 51 -5.12 -18.40 -11.45
CA SER A 51 -4.14 -17.36 -11.73
C SER A 51 -2.97 -17.41 -10.74
N GLU A 52 -3.23 -17.66 -9.47
CA GLU A 52 -2.19 -17.79 -8.45
C GLU A 52 -1.34 -19.05 -8.62
N ALA A 53 -1.97 -20.18 -8.96
CA ALA A 53 -1.24 -21.43 -9.24
C ALA A 53 -0.32 -21.35 -10.47
N ALA A 54 -0.52 -20.38 -11.35
CA ALA A 54 0.31 -20.14 -12.53
C ALA A 54 1.50 -19.20 -12.28
N ILE A 55 1.61 -18.60 -11.08
CA ILE A 55 2.70 -17.69 -10.75
C ILE A 55 3.99 -18.46 -10.49
N PRO A 56 5.05 -18.19 -11.25
CA PRO A 56 6.36 -18.79 -11.01
C PRO A 56 6.89 -18.43 -9.62
N ASP A 57 7.61 -19.35 -9.01
CA ASP A 57 8.35 -19.12 -7.76
C ASP A 57 7.54 -18.53 -6.59
N LEU A 58 6.20 -18.66 -6.64
CA LEU A 58 5.33 -18.23 -5.56
C LEU A 58 5.63 -19.01 -4.30
N LYS A 59 5.96 -18.31 -3.24
CA LYS A 59 6.23 -18.93 -1.93
C LYS A 59 4.93 -19.49 -1.35
N PRO A 60 4.98 -20.63 -0.66
CA PRO A 60 3.80 -21.21 -0.03
C PRO A 60 3.04 -20.18 0.84
N ASP A 61 1.72 -20.24 0.80
CA ASP A 61 0.82 -19.40 1.58
C ASP A 61 0.85 -17.89 1.23
N ASN A 62 1.43 -17.50 0.06
CA ASN A 62 1.43 -16.11 -0.39
C ASN A 62 0.38 -15.81 -1.47
N GLU A 63 -0.43 -16.78 -1.85
CA GLU A 63 -1.47 -16.65 -2.86
C GLU A 63 -2.52 -15.60 -2.48
N ALA A 64 -2.97 -14.83 -3.47
CA ALA A 64 -4.20 -14.06 -3.32
C ALA A 64 -5.39 -15.02 -3.12
N ARG A 65 -6.33 -14.67 -2.22
CA ARG A 65 -7.45 -15.56 -1.91
C ARG A 65 -8.65 -14.84 -1.32
N ILE A 66 -9.79 -15.50 -1.44
CA ILE A 66 -11.01 -15.09 -0.74
C ILE A 66 -11.07 -15.85 0.58
N VAL A 67 -11.22 -15.11 1.68
CA VAL A 67 -11.59 -15.65 2.99
C VAL A 67 -13.09 -15.43 3.15
N TRP A 68 -13.84 -16.49 3.03
CA TRP A 68 -15.30 -16.44 3.09
C TRP A 68 -15.81 -16.24 4.53
N ALA A 69 -16.80 -15.37 4.69
CA ALA A 69 -17.53 -15.25 5.95
C ALA A 69 -18.30 -16.54 6.31
N ASP A 70 -18.77 -17.26 5.29
CA ASP A 70 -19.40 -18.58 5.40
C ASP A 70 -18.86 -19.47 4.26
N THR A 71 -17.97 -20.38 4.62
CA THR A 71 -17.31 -21.29 3.65
C THR A 71 -18.26 -22.31 3.03
N ALA A 72 -19.38 -22.60 3.69
CA ALA A 72 -20.38 -23.55 3.17
C ALA A 72 -21.28 -22.90 2.12
N LYS A 73 -21.61 -21.61 2.27
CA LYS A 73 -22.54 -20.92 1.38
C LYS A 73 -21.83 -20.16 0.25
N LYS A 74 -20.65 -19.60 0.52
CA LYS A 74 -19.86 -18.80 -0.44
C LYS A 74 -20.72 -17.79 -1.19
N GLN A 75 -21.42 -16.96 -0.46
CA GLN A 75 -22.37 -15.97 -0.98
C GLN A 75 -21.87 -14.54 -0.77
N LYS A 76 -22.44 -13.60 -1.50
CA LYS A 76 -22.20 -12.17 -1.30
C LYS A 76 -22.68 -11.75 0.11
N THR A 77 -21.90 -10.86 0.74
CA THR A 77 -22.18 -10.35 2.09
C THR A 77 -22.55 -8.86 2.03
N PRO A 78 -23.22 -8.30 3.06
CA PRO A 78 -23.49 -6.85 3.11
C PRO A 78 -22.24 -5.99 2.99
N TYR A 79 -21.11 -6.49 3.53
CA TYR A 79 -19.81 -5.84 3.44
C TYR A 79 -18.75 -6.81 2.91
N SER A 80 -17.85 -6.31 2.13
CA SER A 80 -16.58 -7.00 1.86
C SER A 80 -15.42 -6.13 2.34
N ILE A 81 -14.33 -6.78 2.73
CA ILE A 81 -13.07 -6.14 3.07
C ILE A 81 -12.05 -6.54 2.00
N VAL A 82 -11.35 -5.55 1.45
CA VAL A 82 -10.19 -5.77 0.57
C VAL A 82 -8.96 -5.36 1.35
N TYR A 83 -7.99 -6.25 1.46
CA TYR A 83 -6.70 -5.95 2.05
C TYR A 83 -5.62 -5.83 0.99
N ILE A 84 -4.92 -4.69 0.97
CA ILE A 84 -3.81 -4.38 0.07
C ILE A 84 -2.54 -4.22 0.90
N HIS A 85 -1.61 -5.14 0.73
CA HIS A 85 -0.34 -5.16 1.48
C HIS A 85 0.66 -4.13 0.96
N GLY A 86 1.73 -3.90 1.71
CA GLY A 86 2.81 -2.99 1.40
C GLY A 86 3.81 -3.53 0.38
N PHE A 87 4.82 -2.71 0.09
CA PHE A 87 5.83 -2.99 -0.92
C PHE A 87 6.68 -4.21 -0.52
N GLY A 88 6.73 -5.20 -1.40
CA GLY A 88 7.47 -6.43 -1.18
C GLY A 88 6.97 -7.31 -0.02
N ALA A 89 5.76 -7.06 0.48
CA ALA A 89 5.11 -7.84 1.53
C ALA A 89 4.07 -8.81 0.96
N SER A 90 3.21 -9.36 1.82
CA SER A 90 2.06 -10.17 1.49
C SER A 90 0.90 -9.90 2.46
N TRP A 91 -0.15 -10.69 2.39
CA TRP A 91 -1.29 -10.63 3.30
C TRP A 91 -0.91 -10.68 4.78
N ALA A 92 0.20 -11.34 5.14
CA ALA A 92 0.67 -11.48 6.52
C ALA A 92 0.98 -10.12 7.19
N GLU A 93 1.20 -9.07 6.40
CA GLU A 93 1.42 -7.71 6.90
C GLU A 93 0.20 -7.12 7.63
N GLY A 94 -1.00 -7.67 7.42
CA GLY A 94 -2.22 -7.27 8.13
C GLY A 94 -2.76 -8.32 9.10
N ASP A 95 -2.05 -9.44 9.29
CA ASP A 95 -2.51 -10.58 10.09
C ASP A 95 -2.25 -10.36 11.60
N PRO A 96 -3.24 -10.58 12.47
CA PRO A 96 -4.58 -11.12 12.23
C PRO A 96 -5.68 -10.06 12.04
N VAL A 97 -5.34 -8.77 12.10
CA VAL A 97 -6.31 -7.68 12.22
C VAL A 97 -7.37 -7.71 11.10
N HIS A 98 -6.97 -7.85 9.84
CA HIS A 98 -7.91 -7.89 8.71
C HIS A 98 -8.86 -9.10 8.76
N LYS A 99 -8.36 -10.28 9.19
CA LYS A 99 -9.20 -11.49 9.35
C LYS A 99 -10.18 -11.34 10.50
N ASN A 100 -9.72 -10.81 11.63
CA ASN A 100 -10.55 -10.59 12.82
C ASN A 100 -11.67 -9.57 12.53
N LEU A 101 -11.35 -8.49 11.80
CA LEU A 101 -12.36 -7.52 11.35
C LEU A 101 -13.37 -8.18 10.41
N ALA A 102 -12.94 -8.95 9.43
CA ALA A 102 -13.84 -9.64 8.51
C ALA A 102 -14.78 -10.61 9.27
N GLN A 103 -14.24 -11.40 10.19
CA GLN A 103 -15.01 -12.31 11.03
C GLN A 103 -16.01 -11.57 11.90
N ARG A 104 -15.59 -10.51 12.60
CA ARG A 104 -16.42 -9.71 13.50
C ARG A 104 -17.64 -9.12 12.80
N TYR A 105 -17.51 -8.70 11.56
CA TYR A 105 -18.58 -8.04 10.81
C TYR A 105 -19.24 -8.94 9.75
N GLY A 106 -18.91 -10.23 9.74
CA GLY A 106 -19.46 -11.18 8.78
C GLY A 106 -19.19 -10.80 7.32
N ALA A 107 -18.04 -10.22 7.07
CA ALA A 107 -17.64 -9.75 5.76
C ALA A 107 -16.80 -10.80 5.02
N ASN A 108 -17.01 -10.98 3.73
CA ASN A 108 -16.04 -11.64 2.88
C ASN A 108 -14.77 -10.80 2.82
N LEU A 109 -13.60 -11.42 2.92
CA LEU A 109 -12.30 -10.76 2.85
C LEU A 109 -11.55 -11.23 1.60
N TYR A 110 -11.05 -10.27 0.82
CA TYR A 110 -10.11 -10.56 -0.25
C TYR A 110 -8.71 -10.13 0.18
N LEU A 111 -7.81 -11.10 0.28
CA LEU A 111 -6.39 -10.91 0.51
C LEU A 111 -5.72 -10.77 -0.86
N ALA A 112 -5.42 -9.54 -1.25
CA ALA A 112 -4.83 -9.28 -2.55
C ALA A 112 -3.33 -9.61 -2.57
N ARG A 113 -2.81 -10.00 -3.73
CA ARG A 113 -1.38 -10.08 -4.02
C ARG A 113 -1.05 -9.06 -5.10
N MET A 114 -0.11 -8.17 -4.79
CA MET A 114 0.37 -7.17 -5.75
C MET A 114 1.39 -7.80 -6.70
N HIS A 115 1.72 -7.08 -7.78
CA HIS A 115 2.70 -7.51 -8.77
C HIS A 115 3.99 -7.98 -8.08
N ASP A 116 4.50 -9.12 -8.45
CA ASP A 116 5.71 -9.80 -7.92
C ASP A 116 5.80 -9.97 -6.40
N ALA A 117 4.69 -9.73 -5.68
CA ALA A 117 4.69 -9.97 -4.26
C ALA A 117 4.63 -11.49 -3.96
N GLY A 118 5.27 -11.88 -2.85
CA GLY A 118 5.22 -13.25 -2.35
C GLY A 118 6.02 -14.28 -3.14
N ILE A 119 6.84 -13.88 -4.12
CA ILE A 119 7.71 -14.78 -4.89
C ILE A 119 9.11 -14.88 -4.28
N SER A 120 9.89 -15.85 -4.74
CA SER A 120 11.30 -16.06 -4.33
C SER A 120 12.31 -15.58 -5.38
N ASP A 121 11.84 -15.00 -6.50
CA ASP A 121 12.69 -14.43 -7.55
C ASP A 121 13.48 -13.23 -6.99
N PRO A 122 14.81 -13.23 -7.07
CA PRO A 122 15.63 -12.09 -6.66
C PRO A 122 15.44 -10.85 -7.53
N ASP A 123 14.97 -11.02 -8.78
CA ASP A 123 14.72 -9.96 -9.75
C ASP A 123 13.27 -9.42 -9.70
N ALA A 124 12.51 -9.79 -8.67
CA ALA A 124 11.17 -9.23 -8.43
C ALA A 124 11.18 -7.70 -8.63
N PHE A 125 10.13 -7.15 -9.25
CA PHE A 125 9.97 -5.73 -9.58
C PHE A 125 10.88 -5.19 -10.72
N ASP A 126 11.60 -6.03 -11.44
CA ASP A 126 12.42 -5.54 -12.56
C ASP A 126 11.57 -4.93 -13.69
N ASP A 127 10.40 -5.49 -13.94
CA ASP A 127 9.40 -5.01 -14.89
C ASP A 127 8.26 -4.20 -14.25
N LEU A 128 8.35 -3.85 -12.96
CA LEU A 128 7.32 -3.08 -12.28
C LEU A 128 7.22 -1.68 -12.88
N THR A 129 5.99 -1.31 -13.26
CA THR A 129 5.62 0.04 -13.73
C THR A 129 4.51 0.60 -12.85
N PRO A 130 4.30 1.93 -12.83
CA PRO A 130 3.18 2.51 -12.09
C PRO A 130 1.81 1.92 -12.50
N GLU A 131 1.64 1.60 -13.79
CA GLU A 131 0.39 1.06 -14.35
C GLU A 131 0.12 -0.35 -13.83
N ASN A 132 1.10 -1.27 -13.87
CA ASN A 132 0.90 -2.63 -13.37
C ASN A 132 0.87 -2.68 -11.84
N PHE A 133 1.52 -1.74 -11.16
CA PHE A 133 1.44 -1.60 -9.71
C PHE A 133 0.03 -1.23 -9.25
N VAL A 134 -0.62 -0.24 -9.87
CA VAL A 134 -2.03 0.10 -9.54
C VAL A 134 -3.02 -0.92 -10.09
N ALA A 135 -2.67 -1.69 -11.13
CA ALA A 135 -3.56 -2.70 -11.71
C ALA A 135 -3.94 -3.80 -10.69
N GLY A 136 -3.00 -4.21 -9.83
CA GLY A 136 -3.27 -5.14 -8.74
C GLY A 136 -4.33 -4.62 -7.77
N ALA A 137 -4.22 -3.36 -7.37
CA ALA A 137 -5.17 -2.70 -6.46
C ALA A 137 -6.56 -2.51 -7.13
N LYS A 138 -6.60 -2.13 -8.41
CA LYS A 138 -7.86 -2.03 -9.19
C LYS A 138 -8.55 -3.39 -9.28
N ARG A 139 -7.81 -4.45 -9.59
CA ARG A 139 -8.35 -5.81 -9.61
C ARG A 139 -8.90 -6.21 -8.24
N ALA A 140 -8.19 -5.87 -7.16
CA ALA A 140 -8.63 -6.16 -5.80
C ALA A 140 -9.95 -5.45 -5.46
N LEU A 141 -10.10 -4.18 -5.83
CA LEU A 141 -11.35 -3.45 -5.65
C LEU A 141 -12.50 -4.05 -6.48
N ALA A 142 -12.26 -4.41 -7.75
CA ALA A 142 -13.26 -5.06 -8.60
C ALA A 142 -13.76 -6.38 -7.99
N ILE A 143 -12.84 -7.21 -7.44
CA ILE A 143 -13.18 -8.43 -6.73
C ILE A 143 -13.99 -8.09 -5.46
N GLY A 144 -13.54 -7.12 -4.65
CA GLY A 144 -14.27 -6.69 -3.45
C GLY A 144 -15.71 -6.30 -3.74
N LYS A 145 -15.96 -5.55 -4.82
CA LYS A 145 -17.32 -5.15 -5.26
C LYS A 145 -18.21 -6.35 -5.66
N THR A 146 -17.60 -7.44 -6.07
CA THR A 146 -18.33 -8.69 -6.36
C THR A 146 -18.65 -9.46 -5.07
N LEU A 147 -17.77 -9.38 -4.06
CA LEU A 147 -17.88 -10.12 -2.80
C LEU A 147 -18.82 -9.49 -1.78
N GLY A 148 -19.08 -8.17 -1.86
CA GLY A 148 -19.93 -7.45 -0.91
C GLY A 148 -20.77 -6.36 -1.58
N ASP A 149 -21.88 -5.97 -0.91
CA ASP A 149 -22.71 -4.85 -1.37
C ASP A 149 -22.01 -3.50 -1.15
N SER A 150 -21.20 -3.43 -0.11
CA SER A 150 -20.34 -2.28 0.20
C SER A 150 -18.91 -2.74 0.46
N VAL A 151 -17.93 -2.03 -0.11
CA VAL A 151 -16.51 -2.41 0.02
C VAL A 151 -15.80 -1.47 0.99
N ILE A 152 -15.02 -2.05 1.90
CA ILE A 152 -14.04 -1.35 2.74
C ILE A 152 -12.66 -1.76 2.26
N VAL A 153 -11.77 -0.79 2.06
CA VAL A 153 -10.39 -1.08 1.65
C VAL A 153 -9.44 -0.78 2.82
N ILE A 154 -8.64 -1.76 3.17
CA ILE A 154 -7.58 -1.64 4.18
C ILE A 154 -6.24 -1.74 3.45
N GLY A 155 -5.38 -0.74 3.61
CA GLY A 155 -4.06 -0.75 3.00
C GLY A 155 -2.95 -0.44 3.99
N THR A 156 -1.87 -1.20 3.92
CA THR A 156 -0.66 -0.97 4.72
C THR A 156 0.46 -0.42 3.84
N SER A 157 1.19 0.61 4.28
CA SER A 157 2.38 1.12 3.60
C SER A 157 2.10 1.52 2.14
N ALA A 158 2.77 0.91 1.16
CA ALA A 158 2.48 1.10 -0.25
C ALA A 158 1.04 0.68 -0.62
N GLY A 159 0.48 -0.34 0.04
CA GLY A 159 -0.95 -0.68 -0.08
C GLY A 159 -1.86 0.46 0.39
N GLY A 160 -1.42 1.24 1.39
CA GLY A 160 -2.08 2.48 1.81
C GLY A 160 -2.03 3.57 0.73
N LEU A 161 -0.89 3.74 0.03
CA LEU A 161 -0.79 4.62 -1.14
C LEU A 161 -1.76 4.21 -2.25
N LEU A 162 -1.80 2.91 -2.58
CA LEU A 162 -2.74 2.36 -3.56
C LEU A 162 -4.20 2.52 -3.11
N THR A 163 -4.48 2.41 -1.81
CA THR A 163 -5.81 2.67 -1.25
C THR A 163 -6.22 4.13 -1.41
N VAL A 164 -5.30 5.08 -1.20
CA VAL A 164 -5.51 6.51 -1.47
C VAL A 164 -5.82 6.74 -2.95
N TYR A 165 -5.05 6.13 -3.86
CA TYR A 165 -5.34 6.18 -5.30
C TYR A 165 -6.77 5.69 -5.62
N LEU A 166 -7.15 4.50 -5.13
CA LEU A 166 -8.51 3.97 -5.35
C LEU A 166 -9.59 4.90 -4.79
N ALA A 167 -9.39 5.44 -3.58
CA ALA A 167 -10.36 6.32 -2.92
C ALA A 167 -10.59 7.64 -3.68
N THR A 168 -9.61 8.11 -4.46
CA THR A 168 -9.74 9.33 -5.25
C THR A 168 -10.55 9.14 -6.53
N THR A 169 -10.61 7.91 -7.02
CA THR A 169 -11.21 7.57 -8.31
C THR A 169 -12.51 6.77 -8.16
N HIS A 170 -12.75 6.18 -6.96
CA HIS A 170 -13.89 5.31 -6.65
C HIS A 170 -14.63 5.79 -5.38
N PRO A 171 -15.45 6.84 -5.50
CA PRO A 171 -16.17 7.43 -4.35
C PRO A 171 -17.23 6.51 -3.74
N GLU A 172 -17.58 5.41 -4.40
CA GLU A 172 -18.49 4.39 -3.89
C GLU A 172 -17.89 3.48 -2.82
N ILE A 173 -16.57 3.55 -2.57
CA ILE A 173 -15.93 2.86 -1.46
C ILE A 173 -16.55 3.35 -0.14
N LYS A 174 -17.04 2.42 0.70
CA LYS A 174 -17.73 2.75 1.94
C LYS A 174 -16.83 3.42 2.97
N GLY A 175 -15.57 3.06 3.01
CA GLY A 175 -14.56 3.62 3.89
C GLY A 175 -13.20 3.01 3.66
N ILE A 176 -12.16 3.73 4.07
CA ILE A 176 -10.77 3.27 3.94
C ILE A 176 -10.07 3.25 5.29
N VAL A 177 -9.18 2.28 5.45
CA VAL A 177 -8.29 2.15 6.60
C VAL A 177 -6.85 2.18 6.07
N LEU A 178 -6.07 3.11 6.57
CA LEU A 178 -4.71 3.37 6.16
C LEU A 178 -3.78 3.06 7.34
N TYR A 179 -3.00 1.98 7.25
CA TYR A 179 -1.97 1.66 8.24
C TYR A 179 -0.61 2.09 7.70
N SER A 180 0.01 3.08 8.33
CA SER A 180 1.30 3.65 7.95
C SER A 180 1.43 3.89 6.43
N PRO A 181 0.47 4.60 5.76
CA PRO A 181 0.46 4.73 4.30
C PRO A 181 1.72 5.41 3.78
N CYS A 182 2.28 4.89 2.69
CA CYS A 182 3.50 5.42 2.07
C CYS A 182 3.21 6.67 1.22
N MET A 183 2.87 7.78 1.88
CA MET A 183 2.69 9.07 1.19
C MET A 183 4.01 9.74 0.87
N ALA A 184 5.05 9.42 1.59
CA ALA A 184 6.46 9.66 1.31
C ALA A 184 7.30 8.66 2.12
N VAL A 185 8.47 8.27 1.62
CA VAL A 185 9.44 7.51 2.43
C VAL A 185 10.11 8.41 3.47
N TYR A 186 10.56 7.80 4.57
CA TYR A 186 11.27 8.53 5.64
C TYR A 186 12.54 9.21 5.12
N ASN A 187 13.33 8.51 4.31
CA ASN A 187 14.52 9.07 3.66
C ASN A 187 14.14 9.76 2.34
N SER A 188 14.02 11.09 2.38
CA SER A 188 13.60 11.91 1.25
C SER A 188 14.51 11.85 0.01
N THR A 189 15.69 11.21 0.09
CA THR A 189 16.59 11.09 -1.06
C THR A 189 15.99 10.25 -2.19
N LEU A 190 15.02 9.38 -1.91
CA LEU A 190 14.32 8.63 -2.96
C LEU A 190 13.61 9.55 -3.98
N LYS A 191 13.24 10.76 -3.60
CA LYS A 191 12.67 11.78 -4.52
C LYS A 191 13.59 12.10 -5.70
N LEU A 192 14.88 11.82 -5.58
CA LEU A 192 15.83 11.99 -6.67
C LEU A 192 15.69 10.90 -7.76
N ALA A 193 15.07 9.78 -7.45
CA ALA A 193 14.88 8.66 -8.39
C ALA A 193 14.05 9.05 -9.63
N THR A 194 13.13 10.02 -9.49
CA THR A 194 12.27 10.53 -10.59
C THR A 194 12.79 11.83 -11.22
N LYS A 195 14.01 12.26 -10.89
CA LYS A 195 14.66 13.44 -11.46
C LYS A 195 15.66 13.02 -12.57
N PRO A 196 16.13 13.97 -13.40
CA PRO A 196 17.16 13.65 -14.39
C PRO A 196 18.31 12.85 -13.78
N TRP A 197 18.75 11.79 -14.46
CA TRP A 197 19.74 10.81 -13.96
C TRP A 197 19.28 9.98 -12.74
N GLY A 198 18.00 10.03 -12.37
CA GLY A 198 17.48 9.42 -11.14
C GLY A 198 17.79 7.93 -11.04
N ARG A 199 17.60 7.15 -12.12
CA ARG A 199 17.94 5.72 -12.17
C ARG A 199 19.42 5.48 -11.89
N GLN A 200 20.32 6.25 -12.54
CA GLN A 200 21.77 6.10 -12.38
C GLN A 200 22.20 6.47 -10.95
N ILE A 201 21.62 7.54 -10.40
CA ILE A 201 21.86 7.97 -9.02
C ILE A 201 21.38 6.88 -8.04
N LEU A 202 20.19 6.35 -8.24
CA LEU A 202 19.61 5.31 -7.40
C LEU A 202 20.46 4.03 -7.43
N ASN A 203 20.79 3.52 -8.62
CA ASN A 203 21.60 2.32 -8.78
C ASN A 203 23.02 2.51 -8.18
N ARG A 204 23.58 3.72 -8.26
CA ARG A 204 24.88 4.02 -7.65
C ARG A 204 24.81 4.08 -6.12
N ALA A 205 23.67 4.51 -5.56
CA ALA A 205 23.48 4.68 -4.11
C ALA A 205 23.14 3.37 -3.40
N VAL A 206 22.30 2.52 -4.00
CA VAL A 206 21.74 1.32 -3.34
C VAL A 206 21.99 0.01 -4.10
N GLY A 207 22.63 0.05 -5.28
CA GLY A 207 22.84 -1.11 -6.16
C GLY A 207 21.68 -1.34 -7.11
N GLU A 208 21.78 -2.36 -7.95
CA GLU A 208 20.73 -2.78 -8.89
C GLU A 208 19.61 -3.56 -8.17
N HIS A 209 19.97 -4.17 -7.05
CA HIS A 209 19.04 -4.92 -6.19
C HIS A 209 19.09 -4.40 -4.76
N ARG A 210 17.93 -4.36 -4.15
CA ARG A 210 17.78 -4.16 -2.71
C ARG A 210 17.66 -5.52 -2.04
N VAL A 211 18.58 -5.80 -1.11
CA VAL A 211 18.56 -7.04 -0.31
C VAL A 211 18.16 -6.69 1.12
N SER A 212 17.24 -7.46 1.69
CA SER A 212 16.78 -7.35 3.07
C SER A 212 17.05 -8.66 3.81
N ASP A 213 17.67 -8.56 4.95
CA ASP A 213 17.93 -9.71 5.84
C ASP A 213 16.75 -9.81 6.83
N TYR A 214 15.67 -10.45 6.37
CA TYR A 214 14.57 -10.78 7.27
C TYR A 214 14.86 -12.12 7.93
N GLU A 215 15.01 -12.10 9.23
CA GLU A 215 15.15 -13.32 10.02
C GLU A 215 13.81 -14.05 10.15
N SER A 216 13.88 -15.39 10.27
CA SER A 216 12.78 -16.26 10.67
C SER A 216 11.51 -16.23 9.77
N GLU A 217 10.34 -16.25 10.38
CA GLU A 217 9.03 -16.36 9.74
C GLU A 217 8.70 -15.21 8.79
N ARG A 218 9.21 -14.00 9.03
CA ARG A 218 9.02 -12.87 8.13
C ARG A 218 9.52 -13.14 6.71
N SER A 219 10.60 -13.90 6.58
CA SER A 219 11.19 -14.24 5.28
C SER A 219 10.24 -15.06 4.39
N ASN A 220 9.23 -15.71 4.97
CA ASN A 220 8.22 -16.43 4.22
C ASN A 220 7.25 -15.48 3.50
N TYR A 221 7.03 -14.27 4.05
CA TYR A 221 5.97 -13.36 3.65
C TYR A 221 6.48 -12.03 3.07
N TRP A 222 7.77 -11.73 3.17
CA TRP A 222 8.39 -10.55 2.58
C TRP A 222 9.44 -10.95 1.55
N LEU A 223 9.62 -10.14 0.50
CA LEU A 223 10.71 -10.31 -0.46
C LEU A 223 12.04 -10.10 0.23
N LYS A 224 12.99 -11.03 0.01
CA LYS A 224 14.38 -10.89 0.48
C LYS A 224 15.21 -10.03 -0.46
N SER A 225 14.93 -10.10 -1.75
CA SER A 225 15.60 -9.30 -2.79
C SER A 225 14.57 -8.77 -3.77
N TYR A 226 14.84 -7.63 -4.36
CA TYR A 226 14.07 -7.08 -5.47
C TYR A 226 14.90 -6.02 -6.23
N SER A 227 14.58 -5.82 -7.50
CA SER A 227 15.17 -4.80 -8.36
C SER A 227 14.89 -3.39 -7.85
N THR A 228 15.89 -2.50 -7.90
CA THR A 228 15.74 -1.09 -7.55
C THR A 228 14.79 -0.34 -8.50
N ASN A 229 14.45 -0.92 -9.65
CA ASN A 229 13.37 -0.43 -10.51
C ASN A 229 12.05 -0.28 -9.72
N GLY A 230 11.75 -1.22 -8.83
CA GLY A 230 10.58 -1.12 -7.95
C GLY A 230 10.56 0.13 -7.07
N LEU A 231 11.72 0.58 -6.54
CA LEU A 231 11.80 1.83 -5.76
C LEU A 231 11.52 3.06 -6.61
N MET A 232 11.97 3.06 -7.86
CA MET A 232 11.69 4.13 -8.81
C MET A 232 10.19 4.19 -9.13
N THR A 233 9.57 3.04 -9.42
CA THR A 233 8.12 2.91 -9.65
C THR A 233 7.31 3.35 -8.43
N LEU A 234 7.74 2.96 -7.23
CA LEU A 234 7.10 3.43 -5.99
C LEU A 234 7.14 4.95 -5.88
N GLN A 235 8.30 5.58 -6.19
CA GLN A 235 8.42 7.03 -6.17
C GLN A 235 7.55 7.71 -7.24
N GLN A 236 7.52 7.19 -8.47
CA GLN A 236 6.64 7.71 -9.53
C GLN A 236 5.16 7.65 -9.09
N THR A 237 4.76 6.53 -8.48
CA THR A 237 3.38 6.38 -7.96
C THR A 237 3.10 7.36 -6.81
N MET A 238 4.06 7.57 -5.90
CA MET A 238 3.93 8.58 -4.86
C MET A 238 3.83 9.98 -5.46
N ASP A 239 4.64 10.32 -6.44
CA ASP A 239 4.61 11.64 -7.10
C ASP A 239 3.25 11.91 -7.76
N ALA A 240 2.60 10.88 -8.33
CA ALA A 240 1.29 10.99 -8.94
C ALA A 240 0.13 11.08 -7.92
N VAL A 241 0.23 10.38 -6.78
CA VAL A 241 -0.88 10.21 -5.83
C VAL A 241 -0.77 11.15 -4.62
N SER A 242 0.46 11.44 -4.16
CA SER A 242 0.69 12.23 -2.94
C SER A 242 0.63 13.73 -3.20
N GLN A 243 -0.55 14.21 -3.65
CA GLN A 243 -0.78 15.61 -4.02
C GLN A 243 -1.99 16.18 -3.29
N PRO A 244 -1.97 17.45 -2.84
CA PRO A 244 -3.09 18.11 -2.16
C PRO A 244 -4.40 18.03 -2.94
N GLU A 245 -4.35 18.19 -4.26
CA GLU A 245 -5.54 18.14 -5.13
C GLU A 245 -6.13 16.73 -5.24
N ILE A 246 -5.31 15.71 -5.06
CA ILE A 246 -5.73 14.31 -5.01
C ILE A 246 -6.43 14.04 -3.67
N TYR A 247 -5.84 14.45 -2.56
CA TYR A 247 -6.39 14.24 -1.20
C TYR A 247 -7.79 14.84 -1.03
N LYS A 248 -8.03 16.03 -1.59
CA LYS A 248 -9.35 16.72 -1.56
C LYS A 248 -10.48 15.93 -2.22
N LYS A 249 -10.16 14.97 -3.12
CA LYS A 249 -11.16 14.13 -3.78
C LYS A 249 -11.70 13.02 -2.87
N ILE A 250 -10.97 12.63 -1.83
CA ILE A 250 -11.37 11.59 -0.88
C ILE A 250 -12.48 12.15 0.01
N LYS A 251 -13.67 11.56 -0.04
CA LYS A 251 -14.87 12.02 0.68
C LYS A 251 -15.46 10.99 1.63
N MET A 252 -15.12 9.69 1.43
CA MET A 252 -15.57 8.61 2.29
C MET A 252 -14.89 8.66 3.66
N PRO A 253 -15.43 7.96 4.67
CA PRO A 253 -14.80 7.78 5.98
C PRO A 253 -13.36 7.26 5.89
N VAL A 254 -12.45 7.83 6.70
CA VAL A 254 -11.03 7.48 6.71
C VAL A 254 -10.55 7.22 8.13
N PHE A 255 -9.89 6.06 8.32
CA PHE A 255 -9.06 5.79 9.48
C PHE A 255 -7.59 5.84 9.07
N LEU A 256 -6.77 6.61 9.80
CA LEU A 256 -5.33 6.67 9.65
C LEU A 256 -4.66 6.20 10.95
N GLY A 257 -3.87 5.15 10.88
CA GLY A 257 -3.06 4.63 11.99
C GLY A 257 -1.59 4.54 11.61
N TYR A 258 -0.69 4.90 12.55
CA TYR A 258 0.76 4.82 12.31
C TYR A 258 1.54 4.70 13.64
N TYR A 259 2.78 4.20 13.54
CA TYR A 259 3.71 4.19 14.67
C TYR A 259 4.31 5.58 14.90
N TYR A 260 4.03 6.16 16.05
CA TYR A 260 4.66 7.40 16.51
C TYR A 260 4.58 7.51 18.03
N LYS A 261 5.70 7.66 18.68
CA LYS A 261 5.83 7.94 20.11
C LYS A 261 6.39 9.36 20.32
N ASN A 262 7.44 9.69 19.60
CA ASN A 262 8.07 11.00 19.53
C ASN A 262 8.96 11.07 18.26
N ASP A 263 9.62 12.21 18.01
CA ASP A 263 10.42 12.42 16.79
C ASP A 263 11.61 11.45 16.65
N ASN A 264 12.10 10.87 17.73
CA ASN A 264 13.20 9.89 17.71
C ASN A 264 12.68 8.45 17.59
N GLU A 265 11.49 8.19 18.15
CA GLU A 265 10.82 6.89 18.19
C GLU A 265 9.55 6.95 17.37
N GLN A 266 9.69 6.78 16.07
CA GLN A 266 8.62 6.81 15.08
C GLN A 266 8.93 5.89 13.91
N ASP A 267 7.99 5.77 13.00
CA ASP A 267 8.17 5.09 11.73
C ASP A 267 9.36 5.68 10.96
N LYS A 268 10.36 4.84 10.65
CA LYS A 268 11.56 5.20 9.88
C LYS A 268 11.59 4.55 8.49
N VAL A 269 10.49 3.96 8.08
CA VAL A 269 10.29 3.45 6.72
C VAL A 269 9.54 4.50 5.89
N VAL A 270 8.42 5.00 6.41
CA VAL A 270 7.62 6.05 5.77
C VAL A 270 7.55 7.31 6.65
N SER A 271 7.27 8.44 6.03
CA SER A 271 7.24 9.74 6.70
C SER A 271 5.94 9.94 7.47
N VAL A 272 6.00 9.94 8.80
CA VAL A 272 4.87 10.33 9.66
C VAL A 272 4.46 11.78 9.39
N ALA A 273 5.43 12.67 9.14
CA ALA A 273 5.14 14.07 8.79
C ALA A 273 4.25 14.16 7.54
N ALA A 274 4.55 13.41 6.48
CA ALA A 274 3.74 13.40 5.26
C ALA A 274 2.31 12.87 5.49
N MET A 275 2.14 11.87 6.36
CA MET A 275 0.81 11.38 6.75
C MET A 275 0.00 12.46 7.49
N LYS A 276 0.64 13.14 8.44
CA LYS A 276 0.03 14.25 9.22
C LYS A 276 -0.26 15.49 8.36
N GLU A 277 0.52 15.73 7.31
CA GLU A 277 0.25 16.78 6.32
C GLU A 277 -0.92 16.41 5.40
N MET A 278 -1.01 15.13 4.96
CA MET A 278 -2.11 14.64 4.14
C MET A 278 -3.46 14.71 4.86
N PHE A 279 -3.53 14.26 6.11
CA PHE A 279 -4.78 14.00 6.80
C PHE A 279 -5.76 15.18 6.87
N PRO A 280 -5.33 16.42 7.22
CA PRO A 280 -6.20 17.59 7.21
C PRO A 280 -6.66 18.00 5.81
N LEU A 281 -5.91 17.62 4.75
CA LEU A 281 -6.22 17.94 3.34
C LEU A 281 -7.26 17.01 2.73
N LEU A 282 -7.59 15.91 3.41
CA LEU A 282 -8.66 15.01 2.95
C LEU A 282 -9.98 15.77 2.87
N GLY A 283 -10.68 15.58 1.75
CA GLY A 283 -12.01 16.19 1.56
C GLY A 283 -13.12 15.51 2.39
N THR A 284 -12.78 14.48 3.15
CA THR A 284 -13.66 13.81 4.11
C THR A 284 -14.04 14.77 5.24
N PRO A 285 -15.33 14.87 5.64
CA PRO A 285 -15.75 15.62 6.81
C PRO A 285 -15.02 15.17 8.08
N ASP A 286 -14.71 16.12 8.99
CA ASP A 286 -13.95 15.82 10.23
C ASP A 286 -14.65 14.77 11.11
N SER A 287 -15.99 14.73 11.13
CA SER A 287 -16.76 13.72 11.84
C SER A 287 -16.62 12.29 11.29
N LEU A 288 -16.04 12.14 10.10
CA LEU A 288 -15.79 10.87 9.42
C LEU A 288 -14.30 10.52 9.30
N LYS A 289 -13.42 11.33 9.91
CA LYS A 289 -11.98 11.10 9.93
C LYS A 289 -11.53 10.68 11.33
N VAL A 290 -10.71 9.65 11.40
CA VAL A 290 -10.05 9.21 12.65
C VAL A 290 -8.56 9.07 12.38
N GLU A 291 -7.75 9.80 13.14
CA GLU A 291 -6.29 9.68 13.16
C GLU A 291 -5.84 9.13 14.50
N ARG A 292 -4.93 8.16 14.50
CA ARG A 292 -4.40 7.56 15.71
C ARG A 292 -2.95 7.14 15.59
N ALA A 293 -2.11 7.64 16.50
CA ALA A 293 -0.76 7.13 16.73
C ALA A 293 -0.82 5.89 17.64
N PHE A 294 0.06 4.92 17.37
CA PHE A 294 0.24 3.69 18.15
C PHE A 294 1.67 3.64 18.69
N PRO A 295 1.97 4.31 19.81
CA PRO A 295 3.34 4.44 20.33
C PRO A 295 3.94 3.11 20.75
N GLU A 296 3.11 2.14 21.13
CA GLU A 296 3.57 0.83 21.60
C GLU A 296 3.69 -0.21 20.47
N SER A 297 3.30 0.12 19.24
CA SER A 297 3.48 -0.81 18.11
C SER A 297 4.94 -1.09 17.76
N GLY A 298 5.82 -0.09 18.00
CA GLY A 298 7.28 -0.22 17.87
C GLY A 298 7.79 -0.51 16.45
N ASN A 299 6.90 -0.56 15.45
CA ASN A 299 7.24 -0.94 14.10
C ASN A 299 6.38 -0.21 13.06
N HIS A 300 6.94 -0.08 11.83
CA HIS A 300 6.23 0.43 10.66
C HIS A 300 4.93 -0.34 10.38
N VAL A 301 5.00 -1.66 10.39
CA VAL A 301 3.87 -2.56 10.14
C VAL A 301 3.10 -2.76 11.46
N ILE A 302 2.09 -1.94 11.70
CA ILE A 302 1.40 -1.84 12.99
C ILE A 302 0.31 -2.90 13.19
N ALA A 303 -0.23 -3.50 12.12
CA ALA A 303 -1.39 -4.39 12.16
C ALA A 303 -1.04 -5.89 12.12
N SER A 304 0.24 -6.24 12.15
CA SER A 304 0.70 -7.62 12.05
C SER A 304 1.30 -8.12 13.36
N HIS A 305 0.92 -9.32 13.76
CA HIS A 305 1.52 -10.00 14.92
C HIS A 305 3.01 -10.37 14.71
N PHE A 306 3.46 -10.44 13.45
CA PHE A 306 4.87 -10.68 13.11
C PHE A 306 5.79 -9.50 13.46
N THR A 307 5.23 -8.30 13.64
CA THR A 307 6.03 -7.07 13.70
C THR A 307 5.61 -6.12 14.81
N SER A 308 4.32 -5.99 15.06
CA SER A 308 3.76 -5.02 16.01
C SER A 308 3.67 -5.59 17.43
N GLN A 309 4.06 -4.79 18.40
CA GLN A 309 3.87 -5.12 19.81
C GLN A 309 2.49 -4.73 20.34
N ASP A 310 1.69 -3.98 19.53
CA ASP A 310 0.34 -3.51 19.89
C ASP A 310 -0.67 -3.68 18.73
N TRP A 311 -0.60 -4.79 18.00
CA TRP A 311 -1.59 -5.07 16.95
C TRP A 311 -3.02 -5.16 17.50
N GLN A 312 -3.20 -5.59 18.76
CA GLN A 312 -4.49 -5.63 19.45
C GLN A 312 -5.09 -4.23 19.64
N GLY A 313 -4.26 -3.25 20.03
CA GLY A 313 -4.67 -1.85 20.11
C GLY A 313 -5.06 -1.27 18.76
N VAL A 314 -4.33 -1.64 17.70
CA VAL A 314 -4.67 -1.28 16.31
C VAL A 314 -6.00 -1.88 15.90
N GLN A 315 -6.22 -3.17 16.17
CA GLN A 315 -7.50 -3.86 15.91
C GLN A 315 -8.64 -3.16 16.63
N TYR A 316 -8.53 -2.95 17.94
CA TYR A 316 -9.56 -2.31 18.73
C TYR A 316 -9.92 -0.91 18.23
N ALA A 317 -8.92 -0.10 17.88
CA ALA A 317 -9.17 1.23 17.33
C ALA A 317 -9.90 1.18 15.98
N THR A 318 -9.56 0.21 15.14
CA THR A 318 -10.23 0.00 13.84
C THR A 318 -11.67 -0.50 14.03
N GLU A 319 -11.90 -1.39 15.00
CA GLU A 319 -13.27 -1.81 15.38
C GLU A 319 -14.12 -0.61 15.83
N GLN A 320 -13.56 0.30 16.64
CA GLN A 320 -14.26 1.52 17.04
C GLN A 320 -14.60 2.43 15.85
N PHE A 321 -13.73 2.50 14.85
CA PHE A 321 -14.02 3.21 13.61
C PHE A 321 -15.15 2.53 12.81
N PHE A 322 -15.15 1.21 12.71
CA PHE A 322 -16.20 0.45 12.03
C PHE A 322 -17.54 0.62 12.75
N ASP A 323 -17.57 0.48 14.08
CA ASP A 323 -18.79 0.61 14.88
C ASP A 323 -19.33 2.04 14.83
N LYS A 324 -18.48 3.06 15.10
CA LYS A 324 -18.93 4.43 15.36
C LYS A 324 -19.02 5.30 14.13
N VAL A 325 -18.13 5.11 13.14
CA VAL A 325 -18.04 5.96 11.94
C VAL A 325 -18.69 5.28 10.74
N LEU A 326 -18.34 4.02 10.46
CA LEU A 326 -18.95 3.26 9.37
C LEU A 326 -20.37 2.76 9.71
N LYS A 327 -20.76 2.80 11.00
CA LYS A 327 -22.06 2.32 11.50
C LYS A 327 -22.32 0.86 11.16
N MET A 328 -21.28 0.04 11.24
CA MET A 328 -21.39 -1.40 11.07
C MET A 328 -21.75 -2.06 12.41
N ASN A 329 -22.55 -3.11 12.35
CA ASN A 329 -22.89 -3.90 13.52
C ASN A 329 -22.11 -5.22 13.50
N PRO A 330 -21.45 -5.60 14.58
CA PRO A 330 -20.87 -6.92 14.70
C PRO A 330 -21.94 -8.00 14.52
N VAL A 331 -21.60 -9.08 13.84
CA VAL A 331 -22.48 -10.26 13.78
C VAL A 331 -22.44 -10.99 15.11
N ALA A 332 -23.56 -11.60 15.48
CA ALA A 332 -23.61 -12.43 16.68
C ALA A 332 -22.59 -13.58 16.54
N THR A 333 -21.66 -13.67 17.48
CA THR A 333 -20.73 -14.81 17.54
C THR A 333 -21.56 -16.06 17.79
N LEU A 334 -21.65 -16.95 16.81
CA LEU A 334 -22.17 -18.29 17.07
C LEU A 334 -21.19 -18.94 18.07
N GLN A 335 -21.66 -19.08 19.32
CA GLN A 335 -20.94 -19.78 20.39
C GLN A 335 -20.89 -21.28 20.09
#